data_b320d84723192903c4828e3cab9a5efd
#
_entry.id   b320d84723192903c4828e3cab9a5efd
#
_cell.length_a   1.000
_cell.length_b   1.000
_cell.length_c   1.000
_cell.angle_alpha   90.00
_cell.angle_beta   90.00
_cell.angle_gamma   90.00
#
_symmetry.space_group_name_H-M   'P 1'
#
loop_
_entity.id
_entity.type
_entity.pdbx_description
1 polymer ?
#
loop_
_entity_poly.entity_id
_entity_poly.type
_entity_poly.pdbx_seq_one_letter_code
_entity_poly.pdbx_strand_id
1 'polypeptide(L)'
;MAIDSALRGLIDIMLKRNASDLILTAGQPPIIRVVGDLLPLEGKPLSAEEARRFANTLMTEEQQKTFDRSLEMDTSFGLEDQARFRVNIFQQRGSTGVAIRALPYTIPSLESLGVPEIIKKWLMIPHGIIITTGPTGAGKSTSQAAMIRFLNERKRYHVVTIEDPIEYVHAHGLCTVEQREVGRDTTSFPEALKHVFRQTPDVIMIGEMRDRETFETALQLAETGHLVLATLHTGDAQQSISRIIDVFPADQHQQVRVQLSLTLIGIIVQQLVPTVDGAERVLATEILEANPAVRNLIRKNDLQQLYSIIQTSTAEGMATINASLLKLFKAGKISLEQAMLFTTREKELEQLIAREAHVRAFEDGHTSKPKSKREREAALTR
;
A
#
# COMPACT_ATOMS: atom_id res chain seq x y z
N MET A 1 11.67 17.41 -20.76
CA MET A 1 13.06 16.95 -20.57
C MET A 1 13.44 16.08 -21.76
N ALA A 2 14.47 16.44 -22.53
CA ALA A 2 14.90 15.62 -23.66
C ALA A 2 15.82 14.50 -23.12
N ILE A 3 15.34 13.26 -23.11
CA ILE A 3 16.13 12.10 -22.70
C ILE A 3 17.12 11.75 -23.81
N ASP A 4 18.35 11.41 -23.46
CA ASP A 4 19.36 10.91 -24.40
C ASP A 4 18.81 9.75 -25.24
N SER A 5 19.04 9.75 -26.55
CA SER A 5 18.44 8.78 -27.48
C SER A 5 18.88 7.34 -27.19
N ALA A 6 20.13 7.12 -26.74
CA ALA A 6 20.61 5.80 -26.37
C ALA A 6 19.95 5.31 -25.06
N LEU A 7 19.82 6.20 -24.05
CA LEU A 7 19.08 5.92 -22.82
C LEU A 7 17.61 5.59 -23.12
N ARG A 8 16.97 6.34 -24.03
CA ARG A 8 15.59 6.06 -24.46
C ARG A 8 15.48 4.66 -25.06
N GLY A 9 16.41 4.23 -25.90
CA GLY A 9 16.46 2.88 -26.45
C GLY A 9 16.56 1.79 -25.38
N LEU A 10 17.35 2.03 -24.31
CA LEU A 10 17.47 1.10 -23.18
C LEU A 10 16.16 1.00 -22.37
N ILE A 11 15.48 2.13 -22.17
CA ILE A 11 14.18 2.17 -21.51
C ILE A 11 13.12 1.42 -22.35
N ASP A 12 13.12 1.59 -23.66
CA ASP A 12 12.20 0.87 -24.54
C ASP A 12 12.43 -0.65 -24.50
N ILE A 13 13.68 -1.11 -24.38
CA ILE A 13 14.02 -2.51 -24.17
C ILE A 13 13.50 -3.01 -22.81
N MET A 14 13.71 -2.22 -21.74
CA MET A 14 13.20 -2.50 -20.40
C MET A 14 11.69 -2.74 -20.43
N LEU A 15 10.93 -1.82 -21.04
CA LEU A 15 9.46 -1.92 -21.15
C LEU A 15 9.02 -3.12 -21.99
N LYS A 16 9.64 -3.36 -23.15
CA LYS A 16 9.31 -4.50 -24.03
C LYS A 16 9.55 -5.86 -23.35
N ARG A 17 10.54 -5.94 -22.46
CA ARG A 17 10.85 -7.17 -21.71
C ARG A 17 10.13 -7.28 -20.36
N ASN A 18 9.21 -6.35 -20.05
CA ASN A 18 8.54 -6.24 -18.75
C ASN A 18 9.53 -6.28 -17.57
N ALA A 19 10.69 -5.64 -17.74
CA ALA A 19 11.70 -5.55 -16.70
C ALA A 19 11.28 -4.51 -15.65
N SER A 20 11.50 -4.83 -14.38
CA SER A 20 11.18 -3.92 -13.27
C SER A 20 12.21 -2.81 -13.08
N ASP A 21 13.49 -3.12 -13.34
CA ASP A 21 14.58 -2.19 -13.11
C ASP A 21 15.57 -2.19 -14.30
N LEU A 22 16.18 -1.02 -14.57
CA LEU A 22 17.33 -0.84 -15.45
C LEU A 22 18.47 -0.24 -14.63
N ILE A 23 19.61 -0.92 -14.61
CA ILE A 23 20.81 -0.51 -13.86
C ILE A 23 21.90 -0.16 -14.85
N LEU A 24 22.45 1.05 -14.70
CA LEU A 24 23.51 1.60 -15.52
C LEU A 24 24.71 1.90 -14.63
N THR A 25 25.81 1.19 -14.84
CA THR A 25 27.06 1.38 -14.07
C THR A 25 28.26 1.25 -14.98
N ALA A 26 29.31 2.02 -14.71
CA ALA A 26 30.54 1.97 -15.48
C ALA A 26 31.22 0.60 -15.36
N GLY A 27 31.77 0.12 -16.48
CA GLY A 27 32.47 -1.17 -16.55
C GLY A 27 31.59 -2.40 -16.71
N GLN A 28 30.26 -2.21 -16.83
CA GLN A 28 29.28 -3.27 -17.12
C GLN A 28 28.36 -2.85 -18.28
N PRO A 29 27.88 -3.81 -19.08
CA PRO A 29 26.76 -3.54 -19.97
C PRO A 29 25.53 -3.08 -19.17
N PRO A 30 24.58 -2.33 -19.78
CA PRO A 30 23.30 -2.07 -19.12
C PRO A 30 22.63 -3.37 -18.64
N ILE A 31 22.11 -3.37 -17.43
CA ILE A 31 21.52 -4.56 -16.78
C ILE A 31 20.03 -4.28 -16.55
N ILE A 32 19.17 -5.24 -16.90
CA ILE A 32 17.75 -5.19 -16.57
C ILE A 32 17.39 -6.27 -15.55
N ARG A 33 16.35 -6.02 -14.75
CA ARG A 33 15.79 -7.02 -13.83
C ARG A 33 14.48 -7.57 -14.40
N VAL A 34 14.45 -8.87 -14.67
CA VAL A 34 13.26 -9.56 -15.18
C VAL A 34 12.91 -10.70 -14.23
N VAL A 35 11.71 -10.69 -13.67
CA VAL A 35 11.21 -11.70 -12.71
C VAL A 35 12.19 -11.95 -11.55
N GLY A 36 12.86 -10.89 -11.08
CA GLY A 36 13.83 -10.95 -9.98
C GLY A 36 15.29 -11.12 -10.41
N ASP A 37 15.57 -11.72 -11.57
CA ASP A 37 16.91 -11.98 -12.06
C ASP A 37 17.53 -10.78 -12.78
N LEU A 38 18.83 -10.56 -12.55
CA LEU A 38 19.61 -9.53 -13.23
C LEU A 38 20.19 -10.10 -14.55
N LEU A 39 19.78 -9.50 -15.66
CA LEU A 39 20.18 -9.93 -17.01
C LEU A 39 20.94 -8.79 -17.70
N PRO A 40 22.22 -8.97 -18.06
CA PRO A 40 22.96 -7.99 -18.86
C PRO A 40 22.36 -7.92 -20.28
N LEU A 41 22.24 -6.71 -20.81
CA LEU A 41 21.88 -6.50 -22.21
C LEU A 41 23.11 -6.73 -23.10
N GLU A 42 22.86 -7.16 -24.34
CA GLU A 42 23.92 -7.27 -25.33
C GLU A 42 24.51 -5.89 -25.63
N GLY A 43 25.82 -5.78 -25.60
CA GLY A 43 26.52 -4.53 -25.88
C GLY A 43 27.86 -4.41 -25.16
N LYS A 44 28.52 -3.28 -25.37
CA LYS A 44 29.77 -2.96 -24.69
C LYS A 44 29.50 -2.47 -23.26
N PRO A 45 30.46 -2.71 -22.32
CA PRO A 45 30.41 -2.07 -21.01
C PRO A 45 30.32 -0.54 -21.15
N LEU A 46 29.52 0.09 -20.31
CA LEU A 46 29.40 1.54 -20.26
C LEU A 46 30.71 2.17 -19.75
N SER A 47 31.13 3.26 -20.38
CA SER A 47 32.19 4.10 -19.83
C SER A 47 31.65 4.96 -18.66
N ALA A 48 32.56 5.49 -17.82
CA ALA A 48 32.17 6.43 -16.76
C ALA A 48 31.52 7.70 -17.33
N GLU A 49 31.97 8.16 -18.51
CA GLU A 49 31.42 9.31 -19.19
C GLU A 49 29.99 9.06 -19.71
N GLU A 50 29.72 7.88 -20.26
CA GLU A 50 28.37 7.50 -20.72
C GLU A 50 27.40 7.41 -19.54
N ALA A 51 27.79 6.75 -18.45
CA ALA A 51 26.97 6.66 -17.24
C ALA A 51 26.65 8.07 -16.68
N ARG A 52 27.64 8.96 -16.61
CA ARG A 52 27.43 10.36 -16.19
C ARG A 52 26.53 11.13 -17.16
N ARG A 53 26.70 10.97 -18.45
CA ARG A 53 25.88 11.59 -19.47
C ARG A 53 24.40 11.16 -19.31
N PHE A 54 24.13 9.88 -19.14
CA PHE A 54 22.78 9.37 -18.88
C PHE A 54 22.19 9.96 -17.61
N ALA A 55 22.95 9.99 -16.52
CA ALA A 55 22.54 10.62 -15.27
C ALA A 55 22.15 12.10 -15.47
N ASN A 56 22.97 12.86 -16.18
CA ASN A 56 22.72 14.28 -16.40
C ASN A 56 21.44 14.56 -17.18
N THR A 57 21.05 13.68 -18.12
CA THR A 57 19.78 13.84 -18.86
C THR A 57 18.54 13.57 -18.01
N LEU A 58 18.69 12.92 -16.86
CA LEU A 58 17.63 12.61 -15.92
C LEU A 58 17.49 13.65 -14.80
N MET A 59 18.37 14.63 -14.75
CA MET A 59 18.40 15.68 -13.72
C MET A 59 18.23 17.07 -14.34
N THR A 60 17.55 17.97 -13.64
CA THR A 60 17.58 19.39 -13.94
C THR A 60 18.97 19.97 -13.59
N GLU A 61 19.28 21.17 -14.07
CA GLU A 61 20.57 21.83 -13.73
C GLU A 61 20.75 22.04 -12.22
N GLU A 62 19.65 22.29 -11.49
CA GLU A 62 19.71 22.46 -10.03
C GLU A 62 19.94 21.12 -9.33
N GLN A 63 19.27 20.06 -9.80
CA GLN A 63 19.50 18.70 -9.30
C GLN A 63 20.94 18.23 -9.58
N GLN A 64 21.52 18.58 -10.74
CA GLN A 64 22.92 18.26 -11.02
C GLN A 64 23.88 18.95 -10.04
N LYS A 65 23.66 20.23 -9.72
CA LYS A 65 24.44 20.96 -8.70
C LYS A 65 24.29 20.35 -7.30
N THR A 66 23.09 19.87 -6.98
CA THR A 66 22.84 19.19 -5.72
C THR A 66 23.56 17.84 -5.69
N PHE A 67 23.45 17.05 -6.76
CA PHE A 67 24.14 15.76 -6.89
C PHE A 67 25.68 15.91 -6.79
N ASP A 68 26.26 16.93 -7.38
CA ASP A 68 27.72 17.18 -7.28
C ASP A 68 28.19 17.44 -5.85
N ARG A 69 27.29 17.82 -4.93
CA ARG A 69 27.59 18.04 -3.49
C ARG A 69 27.21 16.86 -2.62
N SER A 70 26.03 16.27 -2.85
CA SER A 70 25.49 15.19 -2.00
C SER A 70 25.95 13.81 -2.44
N LEU A 71 26.39 13.64 -3.70
CA LEU A 71 26.78 12.40 -4.35
C LEU A 71 25.62 11.39 -4.51
N GLU A 72 24.39 11.80 -4.20
CA GLU A 72 23.16 11.03 -4.33
C GLU A 72 22.01 11.94 -4.79
N MET A 73 21.11 11.41 -5.61
CA MET A 73 19.92 12.10 -6.08
C MET A 73 18.81 11.10 -6.37
N ASP A 74 17.66 11.27 -5.72
CA ASP A 74 16.41 10.64 -6.10
C ASP A 74 15.61 11.59 -7.00
N THR A 75 15.09 11.07 -8.09
CA THR A 75 14.25 11.82 -9.04
C THR A 75 13.25 10.89 -9.71
N SER A 76 12.35 11.47 -10.48
CA SER A 76 11.37 10.71 -11.28
C SER A 76 11.18 11.39 -12.65
N PHE A 77 10.76 10.60 -13.64
CA PHE A 77 10.33 11.14 -14.93
C PHE A 77 9.22 10.27 -15.51
N GLY A 78 8.39 10.88 -16.36
CA GLY A 78 7.35 10.20 -17.14
C GLY A 78 7.71 10.19 -18.62
N LEU A 79 7.35 9.11 -19.30
CA LEU A 79 7.23 9.07 -20.75
C LEU A 79 5.74 9.16 -21.07
N GLU A 80 5.36 10.16 -21.86
CA GLU A 80 3.97 10.42 -22.21
C GLU A 80 3.27 9.12 -22.66
N ASP A 81 2.14 8.81 -22.02
CA ASP A 81 1.27 7.65 -22.27
C ASP A 81 1.91 6.25 -22.23
N GLN A 82 3.14 6.09 -21.72
CA GLN A 82 3.83 4.80 -21.69
C GLN A 82 4.19 4.30 -20.29
N ALA A 83 4.92 5.12 -19.52
CA ALA A 83 5.39 4.71 -18.20
C ALA A 83 5.91 5.90 -17.38
N ARG A 84 5.92 5.72 -16.04
CA ARG A 84 6.66 6.57 -15.11
C ARG A 84 7.81 5.79 -14.50
N PHE A 85 8.89 6.48 -14.19
CA PHE A 85 10.11 5.87 -13.67
C PHE A 85 10.58 6.61 -12.43
N ARG A 86 10.94 5.86 -11.40
CA ARG A 86 11.74 6.33 -10.27
C ARG A 86 13.20 6.11 -10.58
N VAL A 87 14.04 7.10 -10.29
CA VAL A 87 15.46 7.06 -10.58
C VAL A 87 16.25 7.41 -9.33
N ASN A 88 17.18 6.55 -8.97
CA ASN A 88 18.22 6.86 -8.00
C ASN A 88 19.56 6.99 -8.73
N ILE A 89 20.23 8.11 -8.56
CA ILE A 89 21.55 8.43 -9.13
C ILE A 89 22.52 8.53 -7.96
N PHE A 90 23.61 7.81 -8.03
CA PHE A 90 24.56 7.71 -6.93
C PHE A 90 26.00 7.65 -7.41
N GLN A 91 26.94 8.05 -6.56
CA GLN A 91 28.37 7.95 -6.86
C GLN A 91 28.90 6.63 -6.27
N GLN A 92 29.66 5.88 -7.08
CA GLN A 92 30.32 4.64 -6.66
C GLN A 92 31.70 4.51 -7.30
N ARG A 93 32.76 4.24 -6.51
CA ARG A 93 34.15 4.03 -6.99
C ARG A 93 34.64 5.12 -7.97
N GLY A 94 34.27 6.39 -7.72
CA GLY A 94 34.64 7.51 -8.59
C GLY A 94 33.84 7.62 -9.90
N SER A 95 32.82 6.80 -10.10
CA SER A 95 31.92 6.87 -11.27
C SER A 95 30.46 6.98 -10.85
N THR A 96 29.62 7.49 -11.74
CA THR A 96 28.18 7.63 -11.52
C THR A 96 27.47 6.31 -11.83
N GLY A 97 26.58 5.87 -10.93
CA GLY A 97 25.62 4.80 -11.16
C GLY A 97 24.20 5.35 -11.27
N VAL A 98 23.34 4.66 -12.02
CA VAL A 98 21.91 5.02 -12.18
C VAL A 98 21.08 3.75 -12.04
N ALA A 99 20.10 3.78 -11.15
CA ALA A 99 19.08 2.75 -11.03
C ALA A 99 17.73 3.34 -11.41
N ILE A 100 17.11 2.80 -12.45
CA ILE A 100 15.80 3.25 -12.97
C ILE A 100 14.80 2.13 -12.70
N ARG A 101 13.72 2.43 -11.98
CA ARG A 101 12.60 1.51 -11.73
C ARG A 101 11.38 1.92 -12.51
N ALA A 102 10.81 1.01 -13.30
CA ALA A 102 9.52 1.22 -13.93
C ALA A 102 8.40 1.17 -12.88
N LEU A 103 7.53 2.17 -12.89
CA LEU A 103 6.34 2.20 -12.06
C LEU A 103 5.15 1.65 -12.87
N PRO A 104 4.24 0.89 -12.25
CA PRO A 104 3.08 0.34 -12.94
C PRO A 104 2.22 1.43 -13.56
N TYR A 105 1.93 1.31 -14.85
CA TYR A 105 1.07 2.25 -15.56
C TYR A 105 -0.42 2.01 -15.30
N THR A 106 -0.78 0.74 -15.13
CA THR A 106 -2.18 0.34 -14.89
C THR A 106 -2.44 0.26 -13.40
N ILE A 107 -3.37 1.07 -12.91
CA ILE A 107 -3.85 1.00 -11.53
C ILE A 107 -4.85 -0.16 -11.46
N PRO A 108 -4.63 -1.18 -10.61
CA PRO A 108 -5.57 -2.29 -10.45
C PRO A 108 -6.87 -1.83 -9.76
N SER A 109 -7.94 -2.60 -9.87
CA SER A 109 -9.18 -2.34 -9.12
C SER A 109 -9.06 -2.84 -7.68
N LEU A 110 -9.91 -2.31 -6.77
CA LEU A 110 -9.97 -2.78 -5.37
C LEU A 110 -10.28 -4.28 -5.30
N GLU A 111 -11.14 -4.78 -6.18
CA GLU A 111 -11.53 -6.18 -6.26
C GLU A 111 -10.35 -7.08 -6.67
N SER A 112 -9.61 -6.67 -7.70
CA SER A 112 -8.45 -7.45 -8.18
C SER A 112 -7.33 -7.55 -7.15
N LEU A 113 -7.22 -6.53 -6.28
CA LEU A 113 -6.27 -6.53 -5.16
C LEU A 113 -6.75 -7.36 -3.97
N GLY A 114 -8.02 -7.78 -3.95
CA GLY A 114 -8.61 -8.45 -2.78
C GLY A 114 -8.87 -7.52 -1.60
N VAL A 115 -8.96 -6.21 -1.84
CA VAL A 115 -9.31 -5.22 -0.80
C VAL A 115 -10.76 -5.44 -0.36
N PRO A 116 -11.05 -5.51 0.96
CA PRO A 116 -12.39 -5.77 1.48
C PRO A 116 -13.44 -4.76 1.02
N GLU A 117 -14.67 -5.25 0.75
CA GLU A 117 -15.80 -4.46 0.23
C GLU A 117 -16.18 -3.27 1.12
N ILE A 118 -15.94 -3.35 2.43
CA ILE A 118 -16.22 -2.26 3.38
C ILE A 118 -15.51 -0.97 2.98
N ILE A 119 -14.34 -1.08 2.36
CA ILE A 119 -13.54 0.09 1.93
C ILE A 119 -14.31 0.93 0.90
N LYS A 120 -15.06 0.30 0.00
CA LYS A 120 -15.90 1.02 -0.96
C LYS A 120 -16.98 1.85 -0.25
N LYS A 121 -17.53 1.34 0.86
CA LYS A 121 -18.49 2.10 1.68
C LYS A 121 -17.82 3.29 2.34
N TRP A 122 -16.61 3.12 2.88
CA TRP A 122 -15.85 4.20 3.50
C TRP A 122 -15.50 5.31 2.51
N LEU A 123 -15.14 4.97 1.27
CA LEU A 123 -14.84 5.94 0.22
C LEU A 123 -16.05 6.76 -0.22
N MET A 124 -17.26 6.34 0.11
CA MET A 124 -18.47 7.10 -0.17
C MET A 124 -18.85 8.09 0.94
N ILE A 125 -18.17 8.04 2.09
CA ILE A 125 -18.33 8.98 3.20
C ILE A 125 -17.67 10.31 2.81
N PRO A 126 -18.37 11.46 2.96
CA PRO A 126 -17.89 12.73 2.39
C PRO A 126 -16.68 13.31 3.12
N HIS A 127 -16.46 13.01 4.39
CA HIS A 127 -15.36 13.55 5.19
C HIS A 127 -14.93 12.58 6.29
N GLY A 128 -13.69 12.74 6.76
CA GLY A 128 -13.05 11.91 7.76
C GLY A 128 -11.71 11.37 7.27
N ILE A 129 -11.08 10.49 8.02
CA ILE A 129 -9.77 9.93 7.68
C ILE A 129 -9.83 8.41 7.56
N ILE A 130 -9.31 7.88 6.46
CA ILE A 130 -9.06 6.46 6.22
C ILE A 130 -7.55 6.25 6.27
N ILE A 131 -7.08 5.33 7.10
CA ILE A 131 -5.67 5.06 7.30
C ILE A 131 -5.33 3.70 6.71
N THR A 132 -4.36 3.67 5.80
CA THR A 132 -3.77 2.44 5.28
C THR A 132 -2.41 2.23 5.91
N THR A 133 -2.17 1.11 6.58
CA THR A 133 -0.93 0.85 7.30
C THR A 133 -0.38 -0.55 7.02
N GLY A 134 0.87 -0.78 7.40
CA GLY A 134 1.60 -2.04 7.21
C GLY A 134 3.07 -1.81 6.87
N PRO A 135 3.89 -2.85 6.84
CA PRO A 135 5.32 -2.74 6.54
C PRO A 135 5.58 -2.17 5.14
N THR A 136 6.83 -1.82 4.87
CA THR A 136 7.27 -1.45 3.51
C THR A 136 7.04 -2.62 2.56
N GLY A 137 6.49 -2.33 1.39
CA GLY A 137 6.14 -3.36 0.40
C GLY A 137 4.81 -4.10 0.68
N ALA A 138 4.00 -3.66 1.64
CA ALA A 138 2.67 -4.25 1.93
C ALA A 138 1.58 -3.88 0.91
N GLY A 139 1.88 -3.09 -0.12
CA GLY A 139 0.93 -2.70 -1.16
C GLY A 139 0.07 -1.48 -0.81
N LYS A 140 0.49 -0.66 0.17
CA LYS A 140 -0.26 0.54 0.61
C LYS A 140 -0.54 1.51 -0.53
N SER A 141 0.50 1.94 -1.24
CA SER A 141 0.38 2.89 -2.37
C SER A 141 -0.51 2.33 -3.49
N THR A 142 -0.40 1.03 -3.77
CA THR A 142 -1.26 0.35 -4.75
C THR A 142 -2.72 0.39 -4.34
N SER A 143 -3.02 0.13 -3.06
CA SER A 143 -4.38 0.18 -2.53
C SER A 143 -4.93 1.60 -2.52
N GLN A 144 -4.11 2.61 -2.16
CA GLN A 144 -4.53 4.01 -2.22
C GLN A 144 -4.78 4.47 -3.67
N ALA A 145 -3.92 4.08 -4.61
CA ALA A 145 -4.16 4.35 -6.02
C ALA A 145 -5.48 3.72 -6.51
N ALA A 146 -5.77 2.48 -6.10
CA ALA A 146 -7.04 1.81 -6.40
C ALA A 146 -8.25 2.52 -5.76
N MET A 147 -8.09 3.09 -4.55
CA MET A 147 -9.14 3.90 -3.90
C MET A 147 -9.44 5.18 -4.70
N ILE A 148 -8.38 5.89 -5.12
CA ILE A 148 -8.53 7.09 -5.96
C ILE A 148 -9.17 6.71 -7.30
N ARG A 149 -8.74 5.62 -7.95
CA ARG A 149 -9.36 5.10 -9.16
C ARG A 149 -10.85 4.84 -8.95
N PHE A 150 -11.24 4.18 -7.85
CA PHE A 150 -12.64 3.90 -7.51
C PHE A 150 -13.47 5.18 -7.41
N LEU A 151 -12.94 6.22 -6.76
CA LEU A 151 -13.58 7.55 -6.68
C LEU A 151 -13.66 8.21 -8.05
N ASN A 152 -12.58 8.18 -8.81
CA ASN A 152 -12.46 8.81 -10.14
C ASN A 152 -13.47 8.25 -11.17
N GLU A 153 -13.87 6.99 -11.01
CA GLU A 153 -14.88 6.36 -11.84
C GLU A 153 -16.34 6.69 -11.42
N ARG A 154 -16.56 7.28 -10.20
CA ARG A 154 -17.91 7.38 -9.57
C ARG A 154 -18.29 8.75 -9.06
N LYS A 155 -17.33 9.63 -8.79
CA LYS A 155 -17.54 10.94 -8.15
C LYS A 155 -16.97 12.07 -8.99
N ARG A 156 -17.55 13.24 -8.88
CA ARG A 156 -17.06 14.48 -9.49
C ARG A 156 -16.35 15.30 -8.41
N TYR A 157 -15.19 14.82 -7.99
CA TYR A 157 -14.41 15.39 -6.90
C TYR A 157 -13.11 16.01 -7.42
N HIS A 158 -12.62 16.99 -6.67
CA HIS A 158 -11.25 17.45 -6.78
C HIS A 158 -10.38 16.64 -5.81
N VAL A 159 -9.48 15.85 -6.33
CA VAL A 159 -8.55 15.00 -5.57
C VAL A 159 -7.16 15.61 -5.64
N VAL A 160 -6.56 15.89 -4.50
CA VAL A 160 -5.16 16.34 -4.41
C VAL A 160 -4.35 15.28 -3.72
N THR A 161 -3.25 14.84 -4.33
CA THR A 161 -2.29 13.92 -3.69
C THR A 161 -0.99 14.64 -3.36
N ILE A 162 -0.36 14.24 -2.26
CA ILE A 162 0.97 14.69 -1.85
C ILE A 162 1.80 13.43 -1.62
N GLU A 163 2.86 13.22 -2.40
CA GLU A 163 3.57 11.96 -2.50
C GLU A 163 5.10 12.16 -2.50
N ASP A 164 5.84 11.15 -2.05
CA ASP A 164 7.31 11.15 -2.02
C ASP A 164 7.88 9.76 -2.35
N PRO A 165 8.13 9.47 -3.64
CA PRO A 165 7.64 10.13 -4.85
C PRO A 165 6.24 9.64 -5.29
N ILE A 166 5.70 10.19 -6.40
CA ILE A 166 4.50 9.66 -7.06
C ILE A 166 4.79 8.26 -7.62
N GLU A 167 4.02 7.25 -7.14
CA GLU A 167 4.16 5.85 -7.59
C GLU A 167 3.20 5.47 -8.71
N TYR A 168 2.01 6.07 -8.77
CA TYR A 168 1.00 5.83 -9.80
C TYR A 168 0.52 7.15 -10.39
N VAL A 169 0.37 7.22 -11.70
CA VAL A 169 -0.21 8.40 -12.36
C VAL A 169 -1.69 8.19 -12.57
N HIS A 170 -2.49 9.12 -12.08
CA HIS A 170 -3.94 9.13 -12.25
C HIS A 170 -4.33 9.98 -13.46
N ALA A 171 -5.02 9.37 -14.43
CA ALA A 171 -5.67 10.14 -15.45
C ALA A 171 -6.87 10.90 -14.85
N HIS A 172 -7.18 12.07 -15.39
CA HIS A 172 -8.45 12.73 -15.09
C HIS A 172 -9.60 11.88 -15.64
N GLY A 173 -10.65 11.73 -14.86
CA GLY A 173 -11.87 10.99 -15.21
C GLY A 173 -13.10 11.82 -14.83
N LEU A 174 -13.97 11.28 -13.96
CA LEU A 174 -15.00 12.10 -13.35
C LEU A 174 -14.41 13.06 -12.32
N CYS A 175 -13.32 12.69 -11.65
CA CYS A 175 -12.57 13.56 -10.77
C CYS A 175 -11.52 14.36 -11.56
N THR A 176 -11.19 15.56 -11.05
CA THR A 176 -9.93 16.23 -11.35
C THR A 176 -8.90 15.73 -10.34
N VAL A 177 -7.83 15.09 -10.78
CA VAL A 177 -6.78 14.57 -9.90
C VAL A 177 -5.51 15.36 -10.11
N GLU A 178 -5.05 16.04 -9.07
CA GLU A 178 -3.80 16.79 -9.03
C GLU A 178 -2.81 16.08 -8.11
N GLN A 179 -1.63 15.75 -8.63
CA GLN A 179 -0.59 15.01 -7.90
C GLN A 179 0.61 15.91 -7.70
N ARG A 180 1.06 16.03 -6.45
CA ARG A 180 2.19 16.87 -6.07
C ARG A 180 3.30 16.02 -5.45
N GLU A 181 4.47 16.03 -6.08
CA GLU A 181 5.65 15.29 -5.64
C GLU A 181 6.53 16.17 -4.74
N VAL A 182 6.88 15.66 -3.55
CA VAL A 182 7.83 16.34 -2.65
C VAL A 182 9.20 16.42 -3.34
N GLY A 183 9.87 17.57 -3.19
CA GLY A 183 11.16 17.84 -3.84
C GLY A 183 11.06 18.30 -5.29
N ARG A 184 9.86 18.29 -5.89
CA ARG A 184 9.62 18.74 -7.25
C ARG A 184 8.50 19.78 -7.34
N ASP A 185 7.31 19.46 -6.84
CA ASP A 185 6.11 20.28 -6.94
C ASP A 185 5.81 20.98 -5.60
N THR A 186 6.44 20.53 -4.53
CA THR A 186 6.40 21.09 -3.19
C THR A 186 7.69 20.76 -2.44
N THR A 187 8.02 21.53 -1.41
CA THR A 187 9.26 21.35 -0.64
C THR A 187 9.15 20.27 0.44
N SER A 188 7.94 20.03 0.99
CA SER A 188 7.70 19.04 2.04
C SER A 188 6.21 18.73 2.16
N PHE A 189 5.86 17.65 2.89
CA PHE A 189 4.48 17.34 3.24
C PHE A 189 3.81 18.47 4.04
N PRO A 190 4.40 19.00 5.14
CA PRO A 190 3.78 20.11 5.88
C PRO A 190 3.53 21.33 5.01
N GLU A 191 4.49 21.71 4.17
CA GLU A 191 4.34 22.90 3.33
C GLU A 191 3.22 22.72 2.28
N ALA A 192 3.12 21.56 1.66
CA ALA A 192 2.03 21.25 0.74
C ALA A 192 0.67 21.31 1.46
N LEU A 193 0.59 20.72 2.67
CA LEU A 193 -0.64 20.63 3.44
C LEU A 193 -1.13 21.99 3.95
N LYS A 194 -0.25 22.93 4.29
CA LYS A 194 -0.63 24.33 4.64
C LYS A 194 -1.44 25.02 3.56
N HIS A 195 -1.13 24.69 2.30
CA HIS A 195 -1.76 25.34 1.16
C HIS A 195 -2.95 24.58 0.59
N VAL A 196 -3.08 23.28 0.88
CA VAL A 196 -4.13 22.43 0.31
C VAL A 196 -5.55 22.91 0.67
N PHE A 197 -5.76 23.48 1.86
CA PHE A 197 -7.04 24.10 2.25
C PHE A 197 -7.56 25.14 1.27
N ARG A 198 -6.66 25.80 0.53
CA ARG A 198 -7.02 26.87 -0.42
C ARG A 198 -7.16 26.34 -1.86
N GLN A 199 -6.95 25.04 -2.05
CA GLN A 199 -7.06 24.40 -3.36
C GLN A 199 -8.43 23.77 -3.59
N THR A 200 -9.36 23.94 -2.65
CA THR A 200 -10.74 23.43 -2.70
C THR A 200 -10.84 21.93 -3.01
N PRO A 201 -10.05 21.06 -2.36
CA PRO A 201 -10.13 19.63 -2.58
C PRO A 201 -11.35 19.02 -1.87
N ASP A 202 -11.93 17.98 -2.45
CA ASP A 202 -12.89 17.11 -1.77
C ASP A 202 -12.15 15.94 -1.08
N VAL A 203 -11.07 15.47 -1.71
CA VAL A 203 -10.26 14.34 -1.25
C VAL A 203 -8.79 14.71 -1.24
N ILE A 204 -8.11 14.43 -0.13
CA ILE A 204 -6.66 14.61 0.00
C ILE A 204 -6.01 13.26 0.28
N MET A 205 -5.04 12.87 -0.55
CA MET A 205 -4.21 11.70 -0.27
C MET A 205 -2.84 12.16 0.23
N ILE A 206 -2.46 11.68 1.41
CA ILE A 206 -1.15 11.94 2.04
C ILE A 206 -0.34 10.65 1.95
N GLY A 207 0.70 10.66 1.12
CA GLY A 207 1.53 9.49 0.86
C GLY A 207 2.08 8.85 2.12
N GLU A 208 2.51 9.65 3.09
CA GLU A 208 2.97 9.19 4.40
C GLU A 208 2.89 10.28 5.48
N MET A 209 2.46 9.91 6.69
CA MET A 209 2.47 10.78 7.86
C MET A 209 3.61 10.38 8.80
N ARG A 210 4.66 11.21 8.87
CA ARG A 210 5.86 10.95 9.72
C ARG A 210 6.01 11.91 10.88
N ASP A 211 5.67 13.17 10.68
CA ASP A 211 5.87 14.27 11.60
C ASP A 211 4.56 14.82 12.17
N ARG A 212 4.66 15.48 13.31
CA ARG A 212 3.52 16.03 14.05
C ARG A 212 2.67 16.99 13.19
N GLU A 213 3.30 17.88 12.44
CA GLU A 213 2.60 18.91 11.66
C GLU A 213 1.70 18.29 10.59
N THR A 214 2.21 17.21 9.95
CA THR A 214 1.45 16.39 8.98
C THR A 214 0.24 15.73 9.65
N PHE A 215 0.39 15.13 10.85
CA PHE A 215 -0.72 14.53 11.58
C PHE A 215 -1.76 15.58 11.99
N GLU A 216 -1.33 16.70 12.53
CA GLU A 216 -2.20 17.80 12.96
C GLU A 216 -3.05 18.29 11.79
N THR A 217 -2.42 18.57 10.65
CA THR A 217 -3.12 19.08 9.47
C THR A 217 -4.05 18.00 8.87
N ALA A 218 -3.66 16.73 8.84
CA ALA A 218 -4.52 15.64 8.36
C ALA A 218 -5.81 15.52 9.19
N LEU A 219 -5.70 15.63 10.52
CA LEU A 219 -6.86 15.59 11.42
C LEU A 219 -7.75 16.83 11.25
N GLN A 220 -7.17 18.03 11.06
CA GLN A 220 -7.91 19.26 10.79
C GLN A 220 -8.68 19.19 9.45
N LEU A 221 -8.04 18.67 8.39
CA LEU A 221 -8.69 18.45 7.08
C LEU A 221 -9.89 17.52 7.22
N ALA A 222 -9.71 16.40 7.93
CA ALA A 222 -10.78 15.43 8.16
C ALA A 222 -11.94 16.01 8.98
N GLU A 223 -11.66 16.93 9.90
CA GLU A 223 -12.67 17.63 10.72
C GLU A 223 -13.41 18.73 9.94
N THR A 224 -12.72 19.37 9.00
CA THR A 224 -13.26 20.51 8.22
C THR A 224 -13.98 20.09 6.94
N GLY A 225 -14.31 18.82 6.78
CA GLY A 225 -15.21 18.35 5.73
C GLY A 225 -14.55 17.66 4.54
N HIS A 226 -13.25 17.33 4.63
CA HIS A 226 -12.53 16.65 3.56
C HIS A 226 -12.39 15.15 3.85
N LEU A 227 -12.37 14.33 2.81
CA LEU A 227 -11.97 12.93 2.90
C LEU A 227 -10.45 12.83 2.80
N VAL A 228 -9.81 12.34 3.85
CA VAL A 228 -8.36 12.17 3.91
C VAL A 228 -8.01 10.69 3.77
N LEU A 229 -7.16 10.36 2.81
CA LEU A 229 -6.53 9.04 2.65
C LEU A 229 -5.07 9.18 3.09
N ALA A 230 -4.65 8.44 4.11
CA ALA A 230 -3.29 8.58 4.64
C ALA A 230 -2.61 7.23 4.86
N THR A 231 -1.25 7.21 4.87
CA THR A 231 -0.52 5.99 5.23
C THR A 231 0.32 6.12 6.48
N LEU A 232 0.50 4.95 7.13
CA LEU A 232 1.42 4.74 8.24
C LEU A 232 2.28 3.49 8.00
N HIS A 233 3.22 3.21 8.94
CA HIS A 233 4.08 2.02 8.94
C HIS A 233 3.95 1.21 10.24
N THR A 234 2.75 1.09 10.78
CA THR A 234 2.44 0.32 11.99
C THR A 234 1.94 -1.08 11.64
N GLY A 235 2.13 -2.03 12.56
CA GLY A 235 1.82 -3.45 12.34
C GLY A 235 0.37 -3.84 12.57
N ASP A 236 -0.40 -3.04 13.34
CA ASP A 236 -1.81 -3.29 13.66
C ASP A 236 -2.58 -1.97 13.89
N ALA A 237 -3.90 -2.07 14.01
CA ALA A 237 -4.77 -0.90 14.17
C ALA A 237 -4.58 -0.23 15.54
N GLN A 238 -4.31 -0.98 16.60
CA GLN A 238 -4.03 -0.44 17.92
C GLN A 238 -2.76 0.42 17.92
N GLN A 239 -1.67 -0.10 17.34
CA GLN A 239 -0.41 0.63 17.21
C GLN A 239 -0.58 1.89 16.35
N SER A 240 -1.42 1.83 15.31
CA SER A 240 -1.72 3.00 14.45
C SER A 240 -2.33 4.13 15.26
N ILE A 241 -3.34 3.84 16.08
CA ILE A 241 -4.00 4.83 16.95
C ILE A 241 -3.02 5.37 17.99
N SER A 242 -2.26 4.49 18.67
CA SER A 242 -1.23 4.91 19.64
C SER A 242 -0.22 5.83 18.97
N ARG A 243 0.31 5.46 17.79
CA ARG A 243 1.30 6.25 17.06
C ARG A 243 0.79 7.65 16.72
N ILE A 244 -0.48 7.79 16.33
CA ILE A 244 -1.08 9.09 16.03
C ILE A 244 -1.13 9.96 17.29
N ILE A 245 -1.49 9.37 18.44
CA ILE A 245 -1.58 10.11 19.70
C ILE A 245 -0.20 10.49 20.22
N ASP A 246 0.75 9.56 20.20
CA ASP A 246 2.09 9.68 20.80
C ASP A 246 3.00 10.70 20.08
N VAL A 247 2.67 11.09 18.86
CA VAL A 247 3.39 12.14 18.12
C VAL A 247 3.17 13.53 18.73
N PHE A 248 2.04 13.73 19.47
CA PHE A 248 1.70 14.98 20.10
C PHE A 248 2.26 15.07 21.54
N PRO A 249 2.47 16.28 22.07
CA PRO A 249 2.80 16.46 23.48
C PRO A 249 1.70 15.89 24.41
N ALA A 250 2.09 15.42 25.59
CA ALA A 250 1.21 14.72 26.52
C ALA A 250 -0.03 15.55 26.94
N ASP A 251 0.10 16.87 27.04
CA ASP A 251 -0.98 17.80 27.34
C ASP A 251 -2.05 17.89 26.23
N GLN A 252 -1.71 17.49 25.01
CA GLN A 252 -2.62 17.49 23.86
C GLN A 252 -3.26 16.12 23.61
N HIS A 253 -2.78 15.04 24.23
CA HIS A 253 -3.27 13.67 23.97
C HIS A 253 -4.78 13.52 24.10
N GLN A 254 -5.41 14.18 25.11
CA GLN A 254 -6.86 14.11 25.30
C GLN A 254 -7.61 14.76 24.13
N GLN A 255 -7.15 15.91 23.68
CA GLN A 255 -7.75 16.62 22.54
C GLN A 255 -7.62 15.79 21.26
N VAL A 256 -6.43 15.25 20.98
CA VAL A 256 -6.16 14.42 19.80
C VAL A 256 -7.03 13.16 19.81
N ARG A 257 -7.20 12.49 20.97
CA ARG A 257 -8.10 11.33 21.08
C ARG A 257 -9.56 11.69 20.74
N VAL A 258 -10.03 12.81 21.22
CA VAL A 258 -11.39 13.29 20.90
C VAL A 258 -11.50 13.55 19.40
N GLN A 259 -10.59 14.32 18.82
CA GLN A 259 -10.57 14.66 17.40
C GLN A 259 -10.47 13.40 16.52
N LEU A 260 -9.54 12.51 16.80
CA LEU A 260 -9.41 11.23 16.08
C LEU A 260 -10.67 10.39 16.21
N SER A 261 -11.28 10.31 17.39
CA SER A 261 -12.53 9.57 17.60
C SER A 261 -13.70 10.09 16.77
N LEU A 262 -13.70 11.37 16.40
CA LEU A 262 -14.73 11.98 15.57
C LEU A 262 -14.46 11.83 14.09
N THR A 263 -13.20 11.93 13.68
CA THR A 263 -12.79 11.99 12.27
C THR A 263 -12.43 10.62 11.67
N LEU A 264 -11.97 9.66 12.48
CA LEU A 264 -11.59 8.33 11.97
C LEU A 264 -12.79 7.63 11.35
N ILE A 265 -12.64 7.20 10.10
CA ILE A 265 -13.58 6.29 9.39
C ILE A 265 -13.15 4.86 9.65
N GLY A 266 -11.88 4.54 9.40
CA GLY A 266 -11.33 3.21 9.66
C GLY A 266 -9.84 3.08 9.35
N ILE A 267 -9.31 1.92 9.72
CA ILE A 267 -7.90 1.55 9.52
C ILE A 267 -7.85 0.23 8.76
N ILE A 268 -7.00 0.21 7.71
CA ILE A 268 -6.68 -0.98 6.93
C ILE A 268 -5.23 -1.32 7.21
N VAL A 269 -4.98 -2.41 7.90
CA VAL A 269 -3.64 -2.98 8.04
C VAL A 269 -3.41 -3.98 6.92
N GLN A 270 -2.30 -3.90 6.23
CA GLN A 270 -2.00 -4.69 5.05
C GLN A 270 -0.72 -5.51 5.21
N GLN A 271 -0.76 -6.75 4.73
CA GLN A 271 0.40 -7.61 4.55
C GLN A 271 0.27 -8.36 3.23
N LEU A 272 1.35 -8.46 2.46
CA LEU A 272 1.40 -9.26 1.24
C LEU A 272 2.07 -10.60 1.55
N VAL A 273 1.27 -11.66 1.48
CA VAL A 273 1.69 -13.05 1.75
C VAL A 273 2.00 -13.73 0.41
N PRO A 274 3.16 -14.40 0.25
CA PRO A 274 3.45 -15.18 -0.95
C PRO A 274 2.39 -16.27 -1.17
N THR A 275 2.07 -16.57 -2.43
CA THR A 275 1.22 -17.72 -2.79
C THR A 275 1.97 -19.04 -2.62
N VAL A 276 1.24 -20.17 -2.57
CA VAL A 276 1.82 -21.51 -2.37
C VAL A 276 2.92 -21.82 -3.39
N ASP A 277 2.76 -21.38 -4.63
CA ASP A 277 3.73 -21.52 -5.71
C ASP A 277 4.85 -20.46 -5.70
N GLY A 278 4.73 -19.45 -4.82
CA GLY A 278 5.68 -18.33 -4.71
C GLY A 278 5.68 -17.38 -5.91
N ALA A 279 4.79 -17.57 -6.89
CA ALA A 279 4.77 -16.76 -8.11
C ALA A 279 4.17 -15.36 -7.88
N GLU A 280 3.21 -15.25 -6.97
CA GLU A 280 2.48 -14.03 -6.68
C GLU A 280 2.45 -13.74 -5.17
N ARG A 281 1.83 -12.62 -4.82
CA ARG A 281 1.53 -12.27 -3.43
C ARG A 281 0.06 -11.92 -3.31
N VAL A 282 -0.58 -12.37 -2.24
CA VAL A 282 -1.99 -12.10 -1.94
C VAL A 282 -2.11 -11.23 -0.71
N LEU A 283 -3.13 -10.39 -0.69
CA LEU A 283 -3.35 -9.42 0.37
C LEU A 283 -4.05 -10.08 1.57
N ALA A 284 -3.41 -10.03 2.74
CA ALA A 284 -4.02 -10.25 4.04
C ALA A 284 -4.27 -8.91 4.73
N THR A 285 -5.41 -8.75 5.39
CA THR A 285 -5.81 -7.47 6.01
C THR A 285 -6.34 -7.65 7.41
N GLU A 286 -6.06 -6.65 8.28
CA GLU A 286 -6.86 -6.37 9.47
C GLU A 286 -7.69 -5.12 9.20
N ILE A 287 -8.96 -5.13 9.55
CA ILE A 287 -9.92 -4.05 9.28
C ILE A 287 -10.54 -3.59 10.58
N LEU A 288 -10.34 -2.33 10.92
CA LEU A 288 -10.98 -1.63 12.03
C LEU A 288 -11.91 -0.54 11.49
N GLU A 289 -13.21 -0.67 11.67
CA GLU A 289 -14.18 0.39 11.44
C GLU A 289 -14.38 1.23 12.71
N ALA A 290 -14.39 2.55 12.57
CA ALA A 290 -14.60 3.44 13.71
C ALA A 290 -16.09 3.53 14.09
N ASN A 291 -16.67 2.40 14.51
CA ASN A 291 -18.02 2.34 15.06
C ASN A 291 -18.10 3.03 16.44
N PRO A 292 -19.29 3.23 17.03
CA PRO A 292 -19.45 3.91 18.33
C PRO A 292 -18.62 3.30 19.47
N ALA A 293 -18.43 1.97 19.48
CA ALA A 293 -17.63 1.29 20.49
C ALA A 293 -16.13 1.62 20.34
N VAL A 294 -15.58 1.53 19.13
CA VAL A 294 -14.20 1.92 18.81
C VAL A 294 -13.95 3.40 19.16
N ARG A 295 -14.85 4.30 18.77
CA ARG A 295 -14.76 5.74 19.10
C ARG A 295 -14.71 5.98 20.60
N ASN A 296 -15.49 5.23 21.38
CA ASN A 296 -15.47 5.33 22.84
C ASN A 296 -14.14 4.85 23.43
N LEU A 297 -13.58 3.73 22.94
CA LEU A 297 -12.28 3.23 23.38
C LEU A 297 -11.14 4.19 23.09
N ILE A 298 -11.15 4.85 21.91
CA ILE A 298 -10.16 5.87 21.57
C ILE A 298 -10.23 7.04 22.57
N ARG A 299 -11.43 7.56 22.86
CA ARG A 299 -11.60 8.67 23.82
C ARG A 299 -11.12 8.32 25.22
N LYS A 300 -11.40 7.09 25.67
CA LYS A 300 -11.03 6.61 27.01
C LYS A 300 -9.57 6.15 27.11
N ASN A 301 -8.83 6.08 25.99
CA ASN A 301 -7.50 5.52 25.91
C ASN A 301 -7.44 4.03 26.29
N ASP A 302 -8.51 3.28 26.03
CA ASP A 302 -8.60 1.85 26.32
C ASP A 302 -8.41 1.03 25.04
N LEU A 303 -7.26 1.25 24.40
CA LEU A 303 -6.97 0.69 23.09
C LEU A 303 -6.74 -0.83 23.12
N GLN A 304 -6.47 -1.40 24.29
CA GLN A 304 -6.25 -2.84 24.47
C GLN A 304 -7.48 -3.69 24.12
N GLN A 305 -8.67 -3.10 24.23
CA GLN A 305 -9.93 -3.78 23.91
C GLN A 305 -10.27 -3.76 22.41
N LEU A 306 -9.55 -2.99 21.59
CA LEU A 306 -9.84 -2.87 20.15
C LEU A 306 -9.82 -4.21 19.43
N TYR A 307 -8.83 -5.06 19.74
CA TYR A 307 -8.73 -6.37 19.11
C TYR A 307 -9.98 -7.24 19.36
N SER A 308 -10.51 -7.24 20.56
CA SER A 308 -11.75 -7.98 20.90
C SER A 308 -12.97 -7.44 20.14
N ILE A 309 -13.03 -6.10 19.92
CA ILE A 309 -14.09 -5.51 19.11
C ILE A 309 -13.94 -5.94 17.64
N ILE A 310 -12.73 -5.90 17.08
CA ILE A 310 -12.49 -6.37 15.70
C ILE A 310 -12.97 -7.82 15.53
N GLN A 311 -12.65 -8.70 16.50
CA GLN A 311 -13.06 -10.12 16.47
C GLN A 311 -14.59 -10.31 16.49
N THR A 312 -15.31 -9.48 17.23
CA THR A 312 -16.77 -9.63 17.44
C THR A 312 -17.61 -8.88 16.42
N SER A 313 -17.05 -7.91 15.69
CA SER A 313 -17.77 -7.06 14.74
C SER A 313 -17.57 -7.49 13.28
N THR A 314 -17.44 -8.78 13.02
CA THR A 314 -17.25 -9.32 11.65
C THR A 314 -18.46 -9.05 10.74
N ALA A 315 -19.67 -9.00 11.32
CA ALA A 315 -20.89 -8.67 10.58
C ALA A 315 -20.89 -7.23 10.04
N GLU A 316 -20.14 -6.32 10.68
CA GLU A 316 -19.95 -4.93 10.25
C GLU A 316 -18.82 -4.82 9.18
N GLY A 317 -18.10 -5.91 8.90
CA GLY A 317 -17.01 -5.95 7.94
C GLY A 317 -15.62 -5.82 8.55
N MET A 318 -15.51 -5.79 9.89
CA MET A 318 -14.21 -5.86 10.57
C MET A 318 -13.61 -7.26 10.45
N ALA A 319 -12.29 -7.34 10.43
CA ALA A 319 -11.57 -8.61 10.37
C ALA A 319 -10.21 -8.50 11.06
N THR A 320 -9.84 -9.51 11.81
CA THR A 320 -8.45 -9.65 12.30
C THR A 320 -7.55 -10.17 11.19
N ILE A 321 -6.24 -9.94 11.33
CA ILE A 321 -5.27 -10.50 10.39
C ILE A 321 -5.38 -12.04 10.34
N ASN A 322 -5.62 -12.71 11.48
CA ASN A 322 -5.77 -14.15 11.55
C ASN A 322 -7.01 -14.65 10.78
N ALA A 323 -8.12 -13.93 10.85
CA ALA A 323 -9.31 -14.26 10.06
C ALA A 323 -9.04 -14.15 8.55
N SER A 324 -8.28 -13.14 8.15
CA SER A 324 -7.86 -12.97 6.75
C SER A 324 -6.90 -14.07 6.29
N LEU A 325 -5.88 -14.41 7.09
CA LEU A 325 -4.96 -15.51 6.81
C LEU A 325 -5.68 -16.86 6.72
N LEU A 326 -6.60 -17.14 7.64
CA LEU A 326 -7.44 -18.35 7.60
C LEU A 326 -8.26 -18.41 6.29
N LYS A 327 -8.86 -17.29 5.87
CA LYS A 327 -9.61 -17.23 4.61
C LYS A 327 -8.73 -17.53 3.40
N LEU A 328 -7.51 -17.00 3.35
CA LEU A 328 -6.54 -17.26 2.27
C LEU A 328 -6.07 -18.72 2.28
N PHE A 329 -5.80 -19.27 3.46
CA PHE A 329 -5.44 -20.69 3.63
C PHE A 329 -6.57 -21.61 3.18
N LYS A 330 -7.82 -21.35 3.59
CA LYS A 330 -9.01 -22.12 3.17
C LYS A 330 -9.22 -22.08 1.65
N ALA A 331 -8.90 -20.95 1.02
CA ALA A 331 -8.96 -20.80 -0.44
C ALA A 331 -7.79 -21.46 -1.18
N GLY A 332 -6.84 -22.09 -0.47
CA GLY A 332 -5.65 -22.72 -1.06
C GLY A 332 -4.65 -21.73 -1.65
N LYS A 333 -4.77 -20.45 -1.34
CA LYS A 333 -3.89 -19.40 -1.87
C LYS A 333 -2.55 -19.36 -1.16
N ILE A 334 -2.53 -19.68 0.14
CA ILE A 334 -1.31 -19.72 0.98
C ILE A 334 -1.23 -21.06 1.70
N SER A 335 -0.01 -21.49 2.06
CA SER A 335 0.21 -22.68 2.89
C SER A 335 -0.01 -22.38 4.36
N LEU A 336 -0.14 -23.44 5.19
CA LEU A 336 -0.18 -23.30 6.65
C LEU A 336 1.09 -22.63 7.17
N GLU A 337 2.25 -23.02 6.69
CA GLU A 337 3.55 -22.46 7.06
C GLU A 337 3.59 -20.94 6.77
N GLN A 338 3.13 -20.53 5.59
CA GLN A 338 3.01 -19.12 5.25
C GLN A 338 2.04 -18.38 6.18
N ALA A 339 0.86 -18.95 6.47
CA ALA A 339 -0.08 -18.36 7.41
C ALA A 339 0.52 -18.17 8.82
N MET A 340 1.27 -19.16 9.31
CA MET A 340 1.96 -19.10 10.59
C MET A 340 3.11 -18.09 10.63
N LEU A 341 3.83 -17.88 9.51
CA LEU A 341 4.89 -16.89 9.41
C LEU A 341 4.37 -15.44 9.49
N PHE A 342 3.16 -15.18 8.99
CA PHE A 342 2.58 -13.84 8.88
C PHE A 342 1.62 -13.47 10.02
N THR A 343 1.34 -14.40 10.96
CA THR A 343 0.55 -14.09 12.15
C THR A 343 1.41 -13.53 13.27
N THR A 344 0.84 -12.61 14.05
CA THR A 344 1.41 -12.17 15.35
C THR A 344 0.79 -12.91 16.54
N ARG A 345 -0.21 -13.79 16.31
CA ARG A 345 -0.97 -14.50 17.34
C ARG A 345 -1.14 -15.98 16.94
N GLU A 346 -0.02 -16.70 16.93
CA GLU A 346 0.06 -18.11 16.47
C GLU A 346 -1.00 -19.01 17.11
N LYS A 347 -1.09 -19.03 18.44
CA LYS A 347 -2.05 -19.88 19.17
C LYS A 347 -3.50 -19.62 18.78
N GLU A 348 -3.83 -18.38 18.48
CA GLU A 348 -5.17 -18.02 18.04
C GLU A 348 -5.43 -18.56 16.62
N LEU A 349 -4.48 -18.42 15.72
CA LEU A 349 -4.61 -18.95 14.36
C LEU A 349 -4.74 -20.47 14.36
N GLU A 350 -3.93 -21.19 15.17
CA GLU A 350 -4.05 -22.64 15.37
C GLU A 350 -5.44 -23.04 15.85
N GLN A 351 -5.99 -22.33 16.84
CA GLN A 351 -7.34 -22.57 17.35
C GLN A 351 -8.43 -22.35 16.30
N LEU A 352 -8.29 -21.28 15.50
CA LEU A 352 -9.20 -21.00 14.39
C LEU A 352 -9.17 -22.11 13.34
N ILE A 353 -7.98 -22.59 12.96
CA ILE A 353 -7.80 -23.68 11.99
C ILE A 353 -8.39 -25.00 12.55
N ALA A 354 -8.08 -25.33 13.81
CA ALA A 354 -8.62 -26.55 14.46
C ALA A 354 -10.14 -26.53 14.54
N ARG A 355 -10.75 -25.39 14.90
CA ARG A 355 -12.20 -25.22 14.94
C ARG A 355 -12.84 -25.44 13.56
N GLU A 356 -12.25 -24.89 12.51
CA GLU A 356 -12.71 -25.09 11.13
C GLU A 356 -12.63 -26.55 10.68
N ALA A 357 -11.54 -27.25 11.02
CA ALA A 357 -11.39 -28.67 10.72
C ALA A 357 -12.50 -29.51 11.39
N HIS A 358 -12.84 -29.18 12.64
CA HIS A 358 -13.96 -29.84 13.34
C HIS A 358 -15.32 -29.56 12.70
N VAL A 359 -15.58 -28.32 12.27
CA VAL A 359 -16.85 -27.97 11.60
C VAL A 359 -16.98 -28.74 10.28
N ARG A 360 -15.94 -28.81 9.46
CA ARG A 360 -15.95 -29.59 8.21
C ARG A 360 -16.19 -31.08 8.45
N ALA A 361 -15.48 -31.67 9.44
CA ALA A 361 -15.68 -33.09 9.79
C ALA A 361 -17.13 -33.37 10.25
N PHE A 362 -17.77 -32.40 10.91
CA PHE A 362 -19.17 -32.52 11.32
C PHE A 362 -20.12 -32.40 10.14
N GLU A 363 -19.89 -31.48 9.24
CA GLU A 363 -20.68 -31.28 8.00
C GLU A 363 -20.57 -32.50 7.07
N ASP A 364 -19.36 -33.02 6.84
CA ASP A 364 -19.11 -34.21 6.03
C ASP A 364 -19.71 -35.47 6.65
N GLY A 365 -19.72 -35.58 7.99
CA GLY A 365 -20.34 -36.67 8.75
C GLY A 365 -21.87 -36.68 8.71
N HIS A 366 -22.51 -35.52 8.50
CA HIS A 366 -23.99 -35.43 8.39
C HIS A 366 -24.50 -35.65 6.96
N THR A 367 -23.65 -35.61 5.94
CA THR A 367 -24.03 -35.93 4.54
C THR A 367 -24.09 -37.44 4.26
N SER A 368 -23.55 -38.30 5.12
CA SER A 368 -23.77 -39.74 5.07
C SER A 368 -25.16 -40.06 5.61
N LYS A 369 -26.19 -40.18 4.75
CA LYS A 369 -27.49 -40.72 5.10
C LYS A 369 -27.30 -42.03 5.91
N PRO A 370 -27.95 -42.21 7.06
CA PRO A 370 -27.89 -43.48 7.78
C PRO A 370 -28.40 -44.56 6.83
N LYS A 371 -27.54 -45.57 6.56
CA LYS A 371 -27.96 -46.74 5.78
C LYS A 371 -29.24 -47.28 6.39
N SER A 372 -30.26 -47.41 5.56
CA SER A 372 -31.56 -47.90 5.99
C SER A 372 -31.43 -49.28 6.64
N LYS A 373 -32.31 -49.61 7.58
CA LYS A 373 -32.29 -50.90 8.30
C LYS A 373 -32.25 -52.12 7.34
N ARG A 374 -32.79 -51.97 6.14
CA ARG A 374 -32.77 -52.97 5.05
C ARG A 374 -31.37 -53.19 4.45
N GLU A 375 -30.53 -52.14 4.37
CA GLU A 375 -29.17 -52.25 3.81
C GLU A 375 -28.16 -52.84 4.86
N ARG A 376 -28.49 -52.73 6.14
CA ARG A 376 -27.70 -53.38 7.23
C ARG A 376 -28.00 -54.88 7.32
N GLU A 377 -29.23 -55.29 7.11
CA GLU A 377 -29.64 -56.72 7.10
C GLU A 377 -29.14 -57.46 5.84
N ALA A 378 -29.02 -56.79 4.70
CA ALA A 378 -28.46 -57.38 3.48
C ALA A 378 -26.93 -57.58 3.52
N ALA A 379 -26.21 -56.87 4.37
CA ALA A 379 -24.75 -57.02 4.56
C ALA A 379 -24.35 -58.13 5.53
N LEU A 380 -25.31 -58.69 6.29
CA LEU A 380 -25.08 -59.78 7.24
C LEU A 380 -25.43 -61.18 6.67
N THR A 381 -25.91 -61.24 5.41
CA THR A 381 -26.32 -62.50 4.73
C THR A 381 -25.50 -62.78 3.47
N ARG A 382 -24.27 -62.26 3.40
CA ARG A 382 -23.30 -62.70 2.40
C ARG A 382 -22.00 -63.18 3.01
#